data_b6d983a1922d0c77b4fab0db50832bb1
#
_entry.id   b6d983a1922d0c77b4fab0db50832bb1
#
_cell.length_a   1.000
_cell.length_b   1.000
_cell.length_c   1.000
_cell.angle_alpha   90.00
_cell.angle_beta   90.00
_cell.angle_gamma   90.00
#
_symmetry.space_group_name_H-M   'P 1'
#
loop_
_entity.id
_entity.type
_entity.pdbx_description
1 polymer ?
#
loop_
_entity_poly.entity_id
_entity_poly.type
_entity_poly.pdbx_seq_one_letter_code
_entity_poly.pdbx_strand_id
1 'polypeptide(L)'
;MKNGIIGFFVSLLLPPSCKACAASVFGKGELCADCTELFRTESEETCPRCGHSVDFCECGIDYIRHTGCMMGSSSFTALTFYKSRKEYPDTSRLTERMIYALKADGSYASFFADRLAEKIAKRFSENEIPLEGWTVTFIPRTDKKRADGGVDQSEELAERLAKRLGVPLAHVFMRISGEEQKNLSADERRQNMSESLRVAGSVEKGGKYLLADYIITSGASVECAARLLKYHGAQYVYPIAAARTMSPKQSKQNHINTDKESET
;
A
#
# COMPACT_ATOMS: atom_id res chain seq x y z
N MET A 1 -37.28 12.56 -6.49
CA MET A 1 -37.48 12.36 -5.03
C MET A 1 -38.12 11.01 -4.64
N LYS A 2 -38.86 10.30 -5.49
CA LYS A 2 -39.49 8.98 -5.15
C LYS A 2 -38.51 7.81 -5.01
N ASN A 3 -37.38 7.81 -5.71
CA ASN A 3 -36.39 6.70 -5.64
C ASN A 3 -35.55 6.65 -4.36
N GLY A 4 -35.44 7.74 -3.63
CA GLY A 4 -34.68 7.79 -2.36
C GLY A 4 -35.41 7.12 -1.20
N ILE A 5 -36.74 7.25 -1.14
CA ILE A 5 -37.56 6.71 -0.05
C ILE A 5 -37.67 5.18 -0.16
N ILE A 6 -37.88 4.65 -1.39
CA ILE A 6 -37.91 3.20 -1.61
C ILE A 6 -36.56 2.57 -1.31
N GLY A 7 -35.45 3.20 -1.74
CA GLY A 7 -34.10 2.74 -1.40
C GLY A 7 -33.82 2.73 0.11
N PHE A 8 -34.33 3.69 0.85
CA PHE A 8 -34.21 3.74 2.31
C PHE A 8 -34.98 2.60 3.00
N PHE A 9 -36.20 2.31 2.57
CA PHE A 9 -37.00 1.19 3.13
C PHE A 9 -36.42 -0.18 2.75
N VAL A 10 -35.87 -0.33 1.54
CA VAL A 10 -35.21 -1.58 1.12
C VAL A 10 -33.93 -1.81 1.91
N SER A 11 -33.12 -0.77 2.18
CA SER A 11 -31.91 -0.91 3.01
C SER A 11 -32.22 -1.13 4.51
N LEU A 12 -33.41 -0.78 4.96
CA LEU A 12 -33.87 -1.07 6.32
C LEU A 12 -34.30 -2.52 6.50
N LEU A 13 -34.91 -3.10 5.45
CA LEU A 13 -35.40 -4.49 5.45
C LEU A 13 -34.31 -5.50 5.05
N LEU A 14 -33.35 -5.08 4.20
CA LEU A 14 -32.23 -5.88 3.74
C LEU A 14 -30.96 -5.01 3.83
N PRO A 15 -30.45 -4.78 5.03
CA PRO A 15 -29.23 -3.99 5.20
C PRO A 15 -28.04 -4.69 4.50
N PRO A 16 -27.14 -3.93 3.87
CA PRO A 16 -25.93 -4.52 3.31
C PRO A 16 -25.14 -5.27 4.38
N SER A 17 -24.48 -6.33 3.97
CA SER A 17 -23.68 -7.15 4.87
C SER A 17 -22.27 -6.62 4.97
N CYS A 18 -21.67 -6.69 6.15
CA CYS A 18 -20.25 -6.46 6.37
C CYS A 18 -19.43 -7.45 5.53
N LYS A 19 -18.56 -6.94 4.68
CA LYS A 19 -17.69 -7.78 3.82
C LYS A 19 -16.72 -8.67 4.63
N ALA A 20 -16.48 -8.33 5.90
CA ALA A 20 -15.53 -9.08 6.73
C ALA A 20 -16.19 -10.16 7.59
N CYS A 21 -17.39 -9.91 8.17
CA CYS A 21 -18.04 -10.82 9.11
C CYS A 21 -19.51 -11.14 8.77
N ALA A 22 -20.01 -10.62 7.65
CA ALA A 22 -21.40 -10.77 7.18
C ALA A 22 -22.49 -10.20 8.10
N ALA A 23 -22.13 -9.52 9.21
CA ALA A 23 -23.11 -8.80 10.04
C ALA A 23 -23.75 -7.65 9.25
N SER A 24 -24.97 -7.26 9.63
CA SER A 24 -25.67 -6.14 9.00
C SER A 24 -24.91 -4.82 9.18
N VAL A 25 -24.82 -4.03 8.11
CA VAL A 25 -24.19 -2.71 8.12
C VAL A 25 -25.28 -1.65 8.03
N PHE A 26 -25.38 -0.80 9.03
CA PHE A 26 -26.28 0.36 9.00
C PHE A 26 -25.48 1.60 8.57
N GLY A 27 -25.68 2.02 7.31
CA GLY A 27 -24.97 3.17 6.73
C GLY A 27 -24.29 2.86 5.40
N LYS A 28 -23.33 3.71 5.00
CA LYS A 28 -22.63 3.63 3.71
C LYS A 28 -21.27 2.93 3.78
N GLY A 29 -21.05 2.08 4.78
CA GLY A 29 -19.75 1.41 4.98
C GLY A 29 -19.67 0.02 4.35
N GLU A 30 -18.47 -0.45 4.06
CA GLU A 30 -18.19 -1.85 3.66
C GLU A 30 -18.00 -2.77 4.87
N LEU A 31 -17.75 -2.21 6.06
CA LEU A 31 -17.57 -2.89 7.34
C LEU A 31 -18.62 -2.45 8.35
N CYS A 32 -19.00 -3.35 9.26
CA CYS A 32 -19.75 -2.98 10.47
C CYS A 32 -18.87 -2.21 11.46
N ALA A 33 -19.48 -1.64 12.50
CA ALA A 33 -18.76 -0.85 13.52
C ALA A 33 -17.62 -1.65 14.17
N ASP A 34 -17.91 -2.89 14.57
CA ASP A 34 -16.93 -3.77 15.23
C ASP A 34 -15.72 -4.09 14.32
N CYS A 35 -15.97 -4.40 13.04
CA CYS A 35 -14.89 -4.65 12.09
C CYS A 35 -14.12 -3.37 11.75
N THR A 36 -14.77 -2.22 11.75
CA THR A 36 -14.10 -0.92 11.57
C THR A 36 -13.18 -0.62 12.75
N GLU A 37 -13.64 -0.86 13.97
CA GLU A 37 -12.83 -0.69 15.18
C GLU A 37 -11.69 -1.70 15.25
N LEU A 38 -11.94 -2.96 14.89
CA LEU A 38 -10.88 -3.98 14.80
C LEU A 38 -9.81 -3.58 13.78
N PHE A 39 -10.22 -3.10 12.60
CA PHE A 39 -9.28 -2.58 11.60
C PHE A 39 -8.45 -1.42 12.16
N ARG A 40 -9.07 -0.48 12.87
CA ARG A 40 -8.40 0.65 13.51
C ARG A 40 -7.34 0.16 14.50
N THR A 41 -7.72 -0.72 15.42
CA THR A 41 -6.81 -1.31 16.42
C THR A 41 -5.64 -2.03 15.78
N GLU A 42 -5.89 -2.87 14.77
CA GLU A 42 -4.82 -3.57 14.05
C GLU A 42 -3.91 -2.63 13.25
N SER A 43 -4.44 -1.48 12.78
CA SER A 43 -3.66 -0.48 12.02
C SER A 43 -2.76 0.38 12.90
N GLU A 44 -3.08 0.51 14.19
CA GLU A 44 -2.28 1.23 15.19
C GLU A 44 -1.11 0.39 15.73
N GLU A 45 -0.96 -0.85 15.31
CA GLU A 45 0.15 -1.70 15.73
C GLU A 45 1.50 -1.08 15.39
N THR A 46 2.46 -1.28 16.27
CA THR A 46 3.83 -0.83 16.06
C THR A 46 4.74 -1.97 15.60
N CYS A 47 5.80 -1.60 14.91
CA CYS A 47 6.80 -2.57 14.47
C CYS A 47 7.51 -3.21 15.66
N PRO A 48 7.54 -4.55 15.79
CA PRO A 48 8.18 -5.23 16.91
C PRO A 48 9.70 -5.09 16.94
N ARG A 49 10.30 -4.58 15.86
CA ARG A 49 11.74 -4.39 15.72
C ARG A 49 12.20 -3.00 16.16
N CYS A 50 11.46 -1.95 15.79
CA CYS A 50 11.86 -0.57 16.06
C CYS A 50 10.86 0.23 16.90
N GLY A 51 9.68 -0.32 17.22
CA GLY A 51 8.64 0.35 17.99
C GLY A 51 7.84 1.42 17.23
N HIS A 52 8.22 1.75 16.00
CA HIS A 52 7.54 2.78 15.23
C HIS A 52 6.24 2.27 14.59
N SER A 53 5.29 3.19 14.38
CA SER A 53 4.09 2.94 13.58
C SER A 53 4.44 2.67 12.11
N VAL A 54 3.45 2.22 11.34
CA VAL A 54 3.63 1.80 9.94
C VAL A 54 4.31 2.85 9.05
N ASP A 55 4.00 4.14 9.23
CA ASP A 55 4.54 5.23 8.41
C ASP A 55 5.99 5.62 8.72
N PHE A 56 6.44 5.33 9.93
CA PHE A 56 7.77 5.71 10.42
C PHE A 56 8.71 4.52 10.57
N CYS A 57 8.20 3.31 10.34
CA CYS A 57 9.01 2.12 10.39
C CYS A 57 9.77 1.94 9.08
N GLU A 58 11.09 2.00 9.13
CA GLU A 58 11.99 1.77 8.00
C GLU A 58 12.58 0.36 7.94
N CYS A 59 12.18 -0.53 8.86
CA CYS A 59 12.70 -1.90 8.90
C CYS A 59 12.35 -2.69 7.63
N GLY A 60 13.36 -3.19 6.92
CA GLY A 60 13.18 -3.98 5.69
C GLY A 60 12.75 -3.16 4.46
N ILE A 61 12.88 -1.84 4.52
CA ILE A 61 12.67 -0.93 3.39
C ILE A 61 13.98 -0.20 3.12
N ASP A 62 14.85 -0.82 2.34
CA ASP A 62 16.18 -0.25 2.11
C ASP A 62 16.20 0.80 0.98
N TYR A 63 15.17 0.80 0.13
CA TYR A 63 15.17 1.56 -1.12
C TYR A 63 14.32 2.85 -1.10
N ILE A 64 13.27 2.96 -0.28
CA ILE A 64 12.39 4.14 -0.29
C ILE A 64 13.13 5.41 0.16
N ARG A 65 14.16 5.29 0.97
CA ARG A 65 15.00 6.43 1.43
C ARG A 65 15.59 7.24 0.29
N HIS A 66 15.73 6.65 -0.89
CA HIS A 66 16.35 7.29 -2.05
C HIS A 66 15.35 7.99 -2.98
N THR A 67 14.05 7.94 -2.72
CA THR A 67 13.04 8.61 -3.56
C THR A 67 13.12 10.13 -3.48
N GLY A 68 13.77 10.67 -2.43
CA GLY A 68 14.03 12.11 -2.28
C GLY A 68 12.78 12.92 -1.96
N CYS A 69 11.68 12.29 -1.57
CA CYS A 69 10.47 12.97 -1.13
C CYS A 69 10.12 12.54 0.29
N MET A 70 10.06 13.52 1.18
CA MET A 70 9.62 13.33 2.56
C MET A 70 8.48 14.29 2.86
N MET A 71 7.48 13.82 3.61
CA MET A 71 6.43 14.66 4.19
C MET A 71 6.59 14.61 5.71
N GLY A 72 7.10 15.68 6.27
CA GLY A 72 7.59 15.67 7.64
C GLY A 72 8.73 14.65 7.78
N SER A 73 8.64 13.77 8.76
CA SER A 73 9.62 12.69 8.99
C SER A 73 9.30 11.37 8.27
N SER A 74 8.26 11.33 7.42
CA SER A 74 7.84 10.11 6.72
C SER A 74 8.17 10.16 5.24
N SER A 75 8.76 9.08 4.73
CA SER A 75 9.09 8.89 3.31
C SER A 75 7.96 8.25 2.50
N PHE A 76 6.88 7.82 3.13
CA PHE A 76 5.70 7.22 2.50
C PHE A 76 4.48 7.24 3.45
N THR A 77 3.30 6.90 2.94
CA THR A 77 2.10 6.63 3.76
C THR A 77 1.58 5.22 3.51
N ALA A 78 1.36 4.47 4.59
CA ALA A 78 0.65 3.20 4.55
C ALA A 78 -0.41 3.14 5.68
N LEU A 79 -1.46 2.32 5.52
CA LEU A 79 -2.51 2.22 6.53
C LEU A 79 -2.19 1.22 7.62
N THR A 80 -1.60 0.08 7.26
CA THR A 80 -1.40 -1.02 8.20
C THR A 80 -0.14 -1.82 7.86
N PHE A 81 0.33 -2.58 8.83
CA PHE A 81 1.31 -3.63 8.58
C PHE A 81 0.63 -4.87 7.99
N TYR A 82 1.26 -5.46 6.99
CA TYR A 82 0.94 -6.78 6.47
C TYR A 82 1.91 -7.82 7.04
N LYS A 83 1.38 -8.82 7.73
CA LYS A 83 2.12 -9.96 8.25
C LYS A 83 1.98 -11.14 7.30
N SER A 84 3.06 -11.53 6.67
CA SER A 84 3.07 -12.69 5.79
C SER A 84 2.80 -13.97 6.60
N ARG A 85 1.88 -14.82 6.14
CA ARG A 85 1.63 -16.13 6.77
C ARG A 85 2.88 -17.02 6.88
N LYS A 86 3.86 -16.82 6.00
CA LYS A 86 5.15 -17.51 6.06
C LYS A 86 5.95 -17.12 7.30
N GLU A 87 5.89 -15.87 7.71
CA GLU A 87 6.65 -15.31 8.83
C GLU A 87 5.84 -15.24 10.12
N TYR A 88 4.52 -15.24 9.99
CA TYR A 88 3.55 -15.14 11.09
C TYR A 88 2.41 -16.15 10.85
N PRO A 89 2.65 -17.48 11.03
CA PRO A 89 1.69 -18.52 10.63
C PRO A 89 0.38 -18.49 11.44
N ASP A 90 0.42 -17.99 12.68
CA ASP A 90 -0.71 -18.00 13.60
C ASP A 90 -1.59 -16.75 13.54
N THR A 91 -1.39 -15.87 12.55
CA THR A 91 -2.19 -14.66 12.43
C THR A 91 -3.42 -14.87 11.56
N SER A 92 -4.60 -14.54 12.10
CA SER A 92 -5.88 -14.50 11.39
C SER A 92 -6.50 -13.10 11.44
N ARG A 93 -5.67 -12.07 11.32
CA ARG A 93 -6.06 -10.66 11.45
C ARG A 93 -7.00 -10.22 10.34
N LEU A 94 -7.88 -9.28 10.66
CA LEU A 94 -8.79 -8.69 9.70
C LEU A 94 -8.03 -7.96 8.57
N THR A 95 -7.03 -7.14 8.91
CA THR A 95 -6.21 -6.39 7.95
C THR A 95 -5.55 -7.31 6.92
N GLU A 96 -5.05 -8.47 7.34
CA GLU A 96 -4.41 -9.43 6.43
C GLU A 96 -5.39 -10.06 5.47
N ARG A 97 -6.58 -10.45 5.97
CA ARG A 97 -7.67 -10.98 5.12
C ARG A 97 -8.12 -9.94 4.10
N MET A 98 -8.25 -8.66 4.51
CA MET A 98 -8.63 -7.57 3.62
C MET A 98 -7.56 -7.29 2.55
N ILE A 99 -6.27 -7.27 2.91
CA ILE A 99 -5.17 -7.11 1.95
C ILE A 99 -5.10 -8.31 1.00
N TYR A 100 -5.35 -9.52 1.50
CA TYR A 100 -5.40 -10.70 0.64
C TYR A 100 -6.56 -10.63 -0.35
N ALA A 101 -7.75 -10.21 0.07
CA ALA A 101 -8.90 -10.01 -0.80
C ALA A 101 -8.67 -8.88 -1.81
N LEU A 102 -8.08 -7.76 -1.38
CA LEU A 102 -7.66 -6.69 -2.30
C LEU A 102 -6.74 -7.24 -3.40
N LYS A 103 -5.78 -8.09 -3.02
CA LYS A 103 -4.87 -8.72 -3.98
C LYS A 103 -5.55 -9.72 -4.91
N ALA A 104 -6.56 -10.44 -4.43
CA ALA A 104 -7.21 -11.50 -5.20
C ALA A 104 -8.17 -10.94 -6.26
N ASP A 105 -9.04 -10.00 -5.87
CA ASP A 105 -10.18 -9.55 -6.68
C ASP A 105 -10.47 -8.04 -6.59
N GLY A 106 -9.62 -7.25 -5.95
CA GLY A 106 -9.84 -5.82 -5.75
C GLY A 106 -10.84 -5.47 -4.64
N SER A 107 -11.33 -6.46 -3.89
CA SER A 107 -12.21 -6.21 -2.74
C SER A 107 -11.57 -5.24 -1.76
N TYR A 108 -12.38 -4.41 -1.10
CA TYR A 108 -11.96 -3.37 -0.16
C TYR A 108 -11.13 -2.21 -0.77
N ALA A 109 -10.96 -2.12 -2.09
CA ALA A 109 -10.24 -1.00 -2.70
C ALA A 109 -10.86 0.35 -2.31
N SER A 110 -12.20 0.46 -2.27
CA SER A 110 -12.88 1.68 -1.80
C SER A 110 -12.59 1.98 -0.33
N PHE A 111 -12.64 0.97 0.53
CA PHE A 111 -12.35 1.14 1.96
C PHE A 111 -10.93 1.64 2.19
N PHE A 112 -9.94 1.01 1.53
CA PHE A 112 -8.54 1.43 1.64
C PHE A 112 -8.32 2.83 1.05
N ALA A 113 -8.94 3.14 -0.08
CA ALA A 113 -8.83 4.46 -0.70
C ALA A 113 -9.40 5.56 0.20
N ASP A 114 -10.55 5.33 0.85
CA ASP A 114 -11.16 6.28 1.77
C ASP A 114 -10.22 6.57 2.95
N ARG A 115 -9.68 5.54 3.58
CA ARG A 115 -8.77 5.69 4.73
C ARG A 115 -7.42 6.31 4.32
N LEU A 116 -6.89 5.98 3.15
CA LEU A 116 -5.69 6.63 2.62
C LEU A 116 -5.94 8.09 2.32
N ALA A 117 -7.08 8.44 1.72
CA ALA A 117 -7.42 9.83 1.43
C ALA A 117 -7.50 10.66 2.72
N GLU A 118 -8.19 10.16 3.76
CA GLU A 118 -8.25 10.81 5.07
C GLU A 118 -6.84 11.02 5.66
N LYS A 119 -6.01 9.98 5.64
CA LYS A 119 -4.66 10.02 6.21
C LYS A 119 -3.73 10.95 5.44
N ILE A 120 -3.82 10.95 4.10
CA ILE A 120 -3.05 11.84 3.23
C ILE A 120 -3.49 13.28 3.44
N ALA A 121 -4.80 13.58 3.40
CA ALA A 121 -5.32 14.93 3.60
C ALA A 121 -4.87 15.51 4.95
N LYS A 122 -4.96 14.70 6.03
CA LYS A 122 -4.45 15.10 7.34
C LYS A 122 -2.95 15.41 7.31
N ARG A 123 -2.13 14.52 6.73
CA ARG A 123 -0.67 14.70 6.65
C ARG A 123 -0.27 15.93 5.83
N PHE A 124 -0.95 16.15 4.71
CA PHE A 124 -0.73 17.32 3.88
C PHE A 124 -1.07 18.61 4.63
N SER A 125 -2.20 18.64 5.35
CA SER A 125 -2.57 19.77 6.20
C SER A 125 -1.58 20.03 7.33
N GLU A 126 -1.13 18.99 8.03
CA GLU A 126 -0.15 19.09 9.13
C GLU A 126 1.23 19.60 8.67
N ASN A 127 1.58 19.44 7.40
CA ASN A 127 2.84 19.89 6.81
C ASN A 127 2.66 21.11 5.89
N GLU A 128 1.47 21.74 5.91
CA GLU A 128 1.15 22.93 5.11
C GLU A 128 1.36 22.73 3.59
N ILE A 129 1.16 21.51 3.10
CA ILE A 129 1.33 21.16 1.69
C ILE A 129 -0.05 21.15 1.03
N PRO A 130 -0.28 21.96 0.00
CA PRO A 130 -1.54 21.91 -0.75
C PRO A 130 -1.62 20.63 -1.58
N LEU A 131 -2.81 20.01 -1.61
CA LEU A 131 -3.10 18.85 -2.50
C LEU A 131 -3.17 19.28 -3.98
N GLU A 132 -3.37 20.57 -4.23
CA GLU A 132 -3.40 21.10 -5.60
C GLU A 132 -2.07 20.85 -6.33
N GLY A 133 -2.17 20.45 -7.59
CA GLY A 133 -1.02 20.15 -8.45
C GLY A 133 -0.40 18.77 -8.18
N TRP A 134 -1.00 17.93 -7.33
CA TRP A 134 -0.63 16.53 -7.23
C TRP A 134 -1.44 15.66 -8.18
N THR A 135 -0.80 14.62 -8.68
CA THR A 135 -1.41 13.61 -9.57
C THR A 135 -1.18 12.23 -8.97
N VAL A 136 -2.21 11.40 -8.91
CA VAL A 136 -2.05 9.99 -8.52
C VAL A 136 -1.55 9.21 -9.72
N THR A 137 -0.58 8.34 -9.49
CA THR A 137 -0.16 7.31 -10.45
C THR A 137 0.05 6.00 -9.69
N PHE A 138 0.26 4.90 -10.38
CA PHE A 138 0.39 3.59 -9.75
C PHE A 138 1.42 2.70 -10.44
N ILE A 139 1.87 1.65 -9.73
CA ILE A 139 2.75 0.62 -10.26
C ILE A 139 1.90 -0.52 -10.81
N PRO A 140 1.82 -0.71 -12.15
CA PRO A 140 0.92 -1.69 -12.74
C PRO A 140 1.41 -3.13 -12.53
N ARG A 141 0.47 -4.08 -12.63
CA ARG A 141 0.79 -5.51 -12.78
C ARG A 141 1.47 -5.76 -14.12
N THR A 142 2.17 -6.90 -14.22
CA THR A 142 2.74 -7.33 -15.51
C THR A 142 1.64 -7.60 -16.54
N ASP A 143 1.93 -7.37 -17.82
CA ASP A 143 0.99 -7.59 -18.93
C ASP A 143 0.45 -9.02 -18.94
N LYS A 144 1.28 -10.02 -18.66
CA LYS A 144 0.84 -11.42 -18.52
C LYS A 144 -0.27 -11.58 -17.47
N LYS A 145 -0.10 -10.97 -16.29
CA LYS A 145 -1.10 -11.05 -15.21
C LYS A 145 -2.36 -10.24 -15.52
N ARG A 146 -2.27 -9.21 -16.36
CA ARG A 146 -3.43 -8.45 -16.85
C ARG A 146 -4.19 -9.25 -17.90
N ALA A 147 -3.47 -9.92 -18.80
CA ALA A 147 -4.08 -10.79 -19.84
C ALA A 147 -4.80 -12.01 -19.25
N ASP A 148 -4.34 -12.52 -18.10
CA ASP A 148 -5.01 -13.61 -17.37
C ASP A 148 -6.33 -13.16 -16.69
N GLY A 149 -6.80 -11.94 -16.95
CA GLY A 149 -8.11 -11.42 -16.53
C GLY A 149 -8.22 -11.02 -15.07
N GLY A 150 -7.10 -10.86 -14.36
CA GLY A 150 -7.12 -10.41 -12.97
C GLY A 150 -7.19 -8.88 -12.83
N VAL A 151 -7.80 -8.42 -11.74
CA VAL A 151 -7.83 -7.01 -11.36
C VAL A 151 -6.42 -6.49 -11.08
N ASP A 152 -6.08 -5.28 -11.55
CA ASP A 152 -4.88 -4.57 -11.11
C ASP A 152 -5.19 -3.81 -9.82
N GLN A 153 -4.76 -4.35 -8.70
CA GLN A 153 -5.08 -3.84 -7.37
C GLN A 153 -4.53 -2.43 -7.13
N SER A 154 -3.37 -2.12 -7.70
CA SER A 154 -2.76 -0.79 -7.56
C SER A 154 -3.52 0.23 -8.41
N GLU A 155 -4.01 -0.16 -9.58
CA GLU A 155 -4.88 0.65 -10.45
C GLU A 155 -6.22 0.95 -9.76
N GLU A 156 -6.94 -0.09 -9.29
CA GLU A 156 -8.20 0.07 -8.57
C GLU A 156 -8.07 0.98 -7.34
N LEU A 157 -7.01 0.81 -6.58
CA LEU A 157 -6.73 1.66 -5.41
C LEU A 157 -6.47 3.10 -5.84
N ALA A 158 -5.64 3.31 -6.88
CA ALA A 158 -5.27 4.62 -7.37
C ALA A 158 -6.45 5.40 -7.96
N GLU A 159 -7.32 4.76 -8.75
CA GLU A 159 -8.53 5.37 -9.30
C GLU A 159 -9.45 5.90 -8.20
N ARG A 160 -9.73 5.06 -7.21
CA ARG A 160 -10.61 5.43 -6.09
C ARG A 160 -9.99 6.52 -5.25
N LEU A 161 -8.68 6.44 -5.00
CA LEU A 161 -7.96 7.44 -4.23
C LEU A 161 -7.92 8.79 -4.94
N ALA A 162 -7.61 8.83 -6.24
CA ALA A 162 -7.62 10.05 -7.04
C ALA A 162 -8.99 10.74 -6.99
N LYS A 163 -10.08 9.94 -7.14
CA LYS A 163 -11.45 10.44 -7.01
C LYS A 163 -11.75 11.01 -5.62
N ARG A 164 -11.26 10.36 -4.55
CA ARG A 164 -11.50 10.80 -3.16
C ARG A 164 -10.73 12.07 -2.83
N LEU A 165 -9.50 12.20 -3.31
CA LEU A 165 -8.67 13.38 -3.11
C LEU A 165 -9.04 14.54 -4.05
N GLY A 166 -9.84 14.30 -5.11
CA GLY A 166 -10.17 15.30 -6.11
C GLY A 166 -8.97 15.71 -6.98
N VAL A 167 -8.01 14.81 -7.18
CA VAL A 167 -6.80 15.04 -7.99
C VAL A 167 -6.80 14.15 -9.24
N PRO A 168 -6.07 14.52 -10.30
CA PRO A 168 -5.95 13.70 -11.51
C PRO A 168 -5.34 12.32 -11.26
N LEU A 169 -5.74 11.33 -12.08
CA LEU A 169 -5.07 10.04 -12.22
C LEU A 169 -4.27 10.03 -13.53
N ALA A 170 -3.03 9.57 -13.50
CA ALA A 170 -2.20 9.39 -14.68
C ALA A 170 -1.71 7.94 -14.82
N HIS A 171 -1.93 7.33 -15.98
CA HIS A 171 -1.39 6.03 -16.36
C HIS A 171 0.01 6.24 -16.95
N VAL A 172 1.02 6.41 -16.07
CA VAL A 172 2.38 6.73 -16.48
C VAL A 172 3.16 5.49 -16.88
N PHE A 173 2.90 4.37 -16.20
CA PHE A 173 3.73 3.17 -16.33
C PHE A 173 3.04 2.06 -17.11
N MET A 174 3.89 1.29 -17.82
CA MET A 174 3.59 -0.08 -18.26
C MET A 174 4.61 -1.04 -17.67
N ARG A 175 4.22 -2.29 -17.49
CA ARG A 175 5.11 -3.33 -16.98
C ARG A 175 5.08 -4.55 -17.88
N ILE A 176 6.16 -4.74 -18.62
CA ILE A 176 6.37 -5.94 -19.46
C ILE A 176 6.59 -7.18 -18.58
N SER A 177 6.25 -8.35 -19.12
CA SER A 177 6.47 -9.62 -18.44
C SER A 177 7.95 -9.85 -18.17
N GLY A 178 8.30 -9.98 -16.89
CA GLY A 178 9.62 -10.41 -16.44
C GLY A 178 9.51 -11.75 -15.70
N GLU A 179 10.62 -12.27 -15.20
CA GLU A 179 10.61 -13.48 -14.37
C GLU A 179 9.74 -13.34 -13.13
N GLU A 180 9.16 -14.47 -12.66
CA GLU A 180 8.30 -14.45 -11.48
C GLU A 180 9.10 -14.10 -10.23
N GLN A 181 8.70 -13.03 -9.55
CA GLN A 181 9.39 -12.45 -8.39
C GLN A 181 9.32 -13.29 -7.10
N LYS A 182 8.58 -14.40 -7.10
CA LYS A 182 8.28 -15.14 -5.84
C LYS A 182 9.54 -15.72 -5.16
N ASN A 183 10.58 -16.04 -5.92
CA ASN A 183 11.79 -16.68 -5.42
C ASN A 183 13.04 -15.79 -5.49
N LEU A 184 12.90 -14.52 -5.87
CA LEU A 184 14.02 -13.60 -6.03
C LEU A 184 14.42 -12.96 -4.71
N SER A 185 15.71 -12.76 -4.51
CA SER A 185 16.29 -11.91 -3.46
C SER A 185 15.87 -10.44 -3.64
N ALA A 186 16.19 -9.58 -2.69
CA ALA A 186 15.86 -8.16 -2.77
C ALA A 186 16.56 -7.47 -3.97
N ASP A 187 17.81 -7.81 -4.25
CA ASP A 187 18.58 -7.25 -5.34
C ASP A 187 18.11 -7.76 -6.69
N GLU A 188 17.83 -9.06 -6.83
CA GLU A 188 17.22 -9.63 -8.04
C GLU A 188 15.84 -9.03 -8.34
N ARG A 189 15.02 -8.77 -7.31
CA ARG A 189 13.73 -8.05 -7.48
C ARG A 189 13.94 -6.63 -8.00
N ARG A 190 14.97 -5.94 -7.51
CA ARG A 190 15.32 -4.59 -7.97
C ARG A 190 15.74 -4.60 -9.44
N GLN A 191 16.61 -5.51 -9.83
CA GLN A 191 17.06 -5.66 -11.21
C GLN A 191 15.90 -6.00 -12.14
N ASN A 192 15.11 -7.02 -11.83
CA ASN A 192 13.91 -7.42 -12.58
C ASN A 192 12.90 -6.27 -12.70
N MET A 193 12.73 -5.46 -11.64
CA MET A 193 11.85 -4.30 -11.70
C MET A 193 12.38 -3.24 -12.66
N SER A 194 13.68 -2.95 -12.63
CA SER A 194 14.31 -1.96 -13.53
C SER A 194 14.26 -2.40 -15.00
N GLU A 195 14.24 -3.70 -15.26
CA GLU A 195 14.12 -4.27 -16.60
C GLU A 195 12.69 -4.35 -17.12
N SER A 196 11.71 -4.51 -16.21
CA SER A 196 10.31 -4.72 -16.56
C SER A 196 9.45 -3.46 -16.57
N LEU A 197 9.75 -2.46 -15.72
CA LEU A 197 8.95 -1.23 -15.61
C LEU A 197 9.43 -0.20 -16.62
N ARG A 198 8.48 0.41 -17.36
CA ARG A 198 8.76 1.45 -18.37
C ARG A 198 7.76 2.60 -18.21
N VAL A 199 8.19 3.80 -18.57
CA VAL A 199 7.28 4.95 -18.77
C VAL A 199 6.65 4.83 -20.15
N ALA A 200 5.32 4.77 -20.18
CA ALA A 200 4.51 4.66 -21.40
C ALA A 200 3.59 5.87 -21.58
N GLY A 201 3.21 6.53 -20.49
CA GLY A 201 2.43 7.76 -20.49
C GLY A 201 3.31 9.00 -20.36
N SER A 202 2.65 10.16 -20.26
CA SER A 202 3.33 11.44 -20.08
C SER A 202 3.68 11.69 -18.62
N VAL A 203 4.88 12.20 -18.35
CA VAL A 203 5.29 12.76 -17.06
C VAL A 203 5.37 14.27 -17.19
N GLU A 204 4.61 14.98 -16.37
CA GLU A 204 4.64 16.43 -16.34
C GLU A 204 5.96 16.92 -15.74
N LYS A 205 6.66 17.81 -16.46
CA LYS A 205 7.90 18.43 -15.95
C LYS A 205 7.59 19.34 -14.76
N GLY A 206 8.25 19.10 -13.64
CA GLY A 206 7.94 19.77 -12.38
C GLY A 206 6.72 19.17 -11.64
N GLY A 207 6.10 18.14 -12.20
CA GLY A 207 4.92 17.48 -11.63
C GLY A 207 5.16 16.83 -10.27
N LYS A 208 4.09 16.70 -9.47
CA LYS A 208 4.07 16.10 -8.14
C LYS A 208 3.21 14.85 -8.19
N TYR A 209 3.73 13.71 -7.77
CA TYR A 209 3.07 12.42 -7.92
C TYR A 209 2.87 11.71 -6.59
N LEU A 210 1.62 11.30 -6.31
CA LEU A 210 1.29 10.27 -5.32
C LEU A 210 1.41 8.92 -6.02
N LEU A 211 2.44 8.14 -5.66
CA LEU A 211 2.74 6.85 -6.29
C LEU A 211 2.10 5.72 -5.50
N ALA A 212 1.00 5.18 -6.02
CA ALA A 212 0.23 4.13 -5.37
C ALA A 212 0.79 2.73 -5.66
N ASP A 213 0.89 1.93 -4.59
CA ASP A 213 1.02 0.48 -4.64
C ASP A 213 0.03 -0.13 -3.64
N TYR A 214 -0.44 -1.36 -3.84
CA TYR A 214 -1.33 -1.99 -2.87
C TYR A 214 -0.57 -2.48 -1.62
N ILE A 215 0.72 -2.85 -1.77
CA ILE A 215 1.58 -3.30 -0.67
C ILE A 215 3.05 -2.98 -0.92
N ILE A 216 3.68 -2.25 -0.01
CA ILE A 216 5.11 -2.01 -0.02
C ILE A 216 5.82 -3.16 0.72
N THR A 217 6.67 -3.91 0.02
CA THR A 217 7.51 -4.96 0.61
C THR A 217 8.91 -4.41 0.93
N SER A 218 9.90 -4.65 0.08
CA SER A 218 11.24 -4.05 0.22
C SER A 218 11.33 -2.60 -0.25
N GLY A 219 10.32 -2.11 -0.96
CA GLY A 219 10.33 -0.78 -1.58
C GLY A 219 10.98 -0.72 -2.97
N ALA A 220 11.55 -1.83 -3.47
CA ALA A 220 12.26 -1.84 -4.75
C ALA A 220 11.40 -1.38 -5.94
N SER A 221 10.13 -1.80 -5.99
CA SER A 221 9.19 -1.37 -7.04
C SER A 221 8.92 0.13 -6.97
N VAL A 222 8.69 0.63 -5.76
CA VAL A 222 8.42 2.04 -5.49
C VAL A 222 9.63 2.90 -5.85
N GLU A 223 10.83 2.48 -5.45
CA GLU A 223 12.06 3.20 -5.81
C GLU A 223 12.29 3.24 -7.31
N CYS A 224 12.13 2.12 -8.00
CA CYS A 224 12.29 2.06 -9.46
C CYS A 224 11.31 3.02 -10.15
N ALA A 225 10.04 2.99 -9.79
CA ALA A 225 9.02 3.87 -10.34
C ALA A 225 9.31 5.35 -10.02
N ALA A 226 9.70 5.65 -8.79
CA ALA A 226 10.04 7.02 -8.38
C ALA A 226 11.26 7.56 -9.15
N ARG A 227 12.30 6.74 -9.36
CA ARG A 227 13.47 7.11 -10.19
C ARG A 227 13.08 7.39 -11.64
N LEU A 228 12.20 6.58 -12.22
CA LEU A 228 11.70 6.81 -13.57
C LEU A 228 10.92 8.13 -13.66
N LEU A 229 10.01 8.40 -12.72
CA LEU A 229 9.30 9.69 -12.66
C LEU A 229 10.27 10.87 -12.56
N LYS A 230 11.25 10.80 -11.66
CA LYS A 230 12.28 11.83 -11.48
C LYS A 230 13.12 12.01 -12.75
N TYR A 231 13.55 10.92 -13.39
CA TYR A 231 14.31 10.97 -14.63
C TYR A 231 13.54 11.67 -15.77
N HIS A 232 12.21 11.49 -15.82
CA HIS A 232 11.32 12.15 -16.76
C HIS A 232 10.85 13.55 -16.35
N GLY A 233 11.36 14.08 -15.22
CA GLY A 233 11.19 15.49 -14.85
C GLY A 233 10.19 15.75 -13.71
N ALA A 234 9.66 14.73 -13.04
CA ALA A 234 8.84 14.94 -11.84
C ALA A 234 9.64 15.63 -10.74
N GLN A 235 9.03 16.62 -10.07
CA GLN A 235 9.64 17.34 -8.95
C GLN A 235 9.52 16.55 -7.64
N TYR A 236 8.34 16.00 -7.35
CA TYR A 236 8.08 15.26 -6.13
C TYR A 236 7.40 13.93 -6.44
N VAL A 237 7.81 12.88 -5.72
CA VAL A 237 7.17 11.57 -5.76
C VAL A 237 6.99 11.08 -4.33
N TYR A 238 5.74 10.92 -3.90
CA TYR A 238 5.41 10.45 -2.56
C TYR A 238 4.69 9.09 -2.62
N PRO A 239 5.30 8.02 -2.13
CA PRO A 239 4.71 6.69 -2.14
C PRO A 239 3.54 6.55 -1.16
N ILE A 240 2.53 5.81 -1.59
CA ILE A 240 1.35 5.50 -0.79
C ILE A 240 0.95 4.04 -0.99
N ALA A 241 0.48 3.37 0.06
CA ALA A 241 0.06 1.97 -0.02
C ALA A 241 -1.05 1.62 0.97
N ALA A 242 -1.87 0.62 0.65
CA ALA A 242 -2.81 0.06 1.62
C ALA A 242 -2.08 -0.59 2.80
N ALA A 243 -0.97 -1.27 2.53
CA ALA A 243 -0.15 -1.86 3.58
C ALA A 243 1.35 -1.86 3.25
N ARG A 244 2.16 -2.09 4.28
CA ARG A 244 3.56 -2.47 4.13
C ARG A 244 3.86 -3.77 4.87
N THR A 245 4.77 -4.58 4.33
CA THR A 245 5.17 -5.84 4.99
C THR A 245 5.89 -5.55 6.29
N MET A 246 5.44 -6.17 7.39
CA MET A 246 6.14 -6.14 8.67
C MET A 246 7.36 -7.04 8.62
N SER A 247 8.53 -6.51 8.97
CA SER A 247 9.72 -7.34 9.13
C SER A 247 9.65 -8.16 10.42
N PRO A 248 9.97 -9.46 10.39
CA PRO A 248 9.97 -10.30 11.59
C PRO A 248 10.98 -9.76 12.63
N LYS A 249 10.73 -10.06 13.92
CA LYS A 249 11.76 -9.89 14.94
C LYS A 249 12.99 -10.68 14.51
N GLN A 250 14.17 -10.06 14.54
CA GLN A 250 15.40 -10.85 14.46
C GLN A 250 15.37 -11.81 15.64
N SER A 251 15.35 -13.13 15.38
CA SER A 251 15.73 -14.10 16.38
C SER A 251 17.12 -13.66 16.85
N LYS A 252 17.30 -13.42 18.16
CA LYS A 252 18.64 -13.24 18.73
C LYS A 252 19.40 -14.51 18.35
N GLN A 253 20.23 -14.43 17.32
CA GLN A 253 21.32 -15.38 17.18
C GLN A 253 22.19 -15.12 18.40
N ASN A 254 22.05 -16.00 19.41
CA ASN A 254 23.05 -16.13 20.45
C ASN A 254 24.34 -16.53 19.73
N HIS A 255 25.19 -15.55 19.44
CA HIS A 255 26.60 -15.80 19.29
C HIS A 255 27.09 -16.28 20.67
N ILE A 256 26.99 -17.57 20.89
CA ILE A 256 27.85 -18.26 21.83
C ILE A 256 29.21 -18.31 21.11
N ASN A 257 29.97 -17.24 21.24
CA ASN A 257 31.41 -17.33 21.15
C ASN A 257 31.85 -18.20 22.32
N THR A 258 31.96 -19.48 22.09
CA THR A 258 32.81 -20.32 22.93
C THR A 258 34.24 -19.93 22.64
N ASP A 259 34.75 -19.03 23.46
CA ASP A 259 36.20 -18.84 23.64
C ASP A 259 36.76 -20.20 24.00
N LYS A 260 37.37 -20.84 23.02
CA LYS A 260 38.38 -21.87 23.25
C LYS A 260 39.73 -21.12 23.33
N GLU A 261 39.96 -20.52 24.47
CA GLU A 261 41.33 -20.30 24.87
C GLU A 261 41.86 -21.54 25.58
N SER A 262 42.79 -22.16 24.90
CA SER A 262 44.09 -22.59 25.35
C SER A 262 44.23 -23.22 26.71
N GLU A 263 44.50 -24.50 26.73
CA GLU A 263 45.48 -25.13 27.62
C GLU A 263 46.43 -25.93 26.73
N THR A 264 47.60 -25.43 26.53
CA THR A 264 48.96 -26.01 26.80
C THR A 264 50.02 -25.07 26.32
#